data_16a1135f3b4289cc571e310527f0da8c
#
_entry.id   16a1135f3b4289cc571e310527f0da8c
#
_cell.length_a   1.000
_cell.length_b   1.000
_cell.length_c   1.000
_cell.angle_alpha   90.00
_cell.angle_beta   90.00
_cell.angle_gamma   90.00
#
_symmetry.space_group_name_H-M   'P 1'
#
loop_
_entity.id
_entity.type
_entity.pdbx_description
1 polymer ?
#
loop_
_entity_poly.entity_id
_entity_poly.type
_entity_poly.pdbx_seq_one_letter_code
_entity_poly.pdbx_strand_id
1 'polypeptide(L)'
;MGVFQKLFGRNTDAFYAPMAGKAVAITEVPDPTFAEGMLGNGIAIEPVEGKVYAPCDASVDMMFPTGHAVSLISDTGAEILIHVGLETVSLEGKPFKIYAVNGDRVKKCQLLIDVDLEAIKAAGLSTITPMVICNTGAYSTFHTVVGRNVTNEDVVIELAE
;
A
#
# COMPACT_ATOMS: atom_id res chain seq x y z
N MET A 1 15.14 -1.07 -10.69
CA MET A 1 14.18 -1.28 -11.63
C MET A 1 14.53 -1.03 -13.08
N GLY A 2 15.68 -0.51 -13.32
CA GLY A 2 16.10 -0.14 -14.65
C GLY A 2 16.02 -1.23 -15.71
N VAL A 3 16.12 -2.51 -15.33
CA VAL A 3 16.08 -3.61 -16.31
C VAL A 3 14.75 -3.66 -17.02
N PHE A 4 13.65 -3.57 -16.27
CA PHE A 4 12.31 -3.59 -16.86
C PHE A 4 12.10 -2.42 -17.80
N GLN A 5 12.43 -1.21 -17.37
CA GLN A 5 12.32 -0.01 -18.20
C GLN A 5 13.20 -0.08 -19.44
N LYS A 6 14.44 -0.53 -19.28
CA LYS A 6 15.39 -0.60 -20.39
C LYS A 6 14.95 -1.57 -21.48
N LEU A 7 14.41 -2.72 -21.08
CA LEU A 7 14.01 -3.76 -22.04
C LEU A 7 12.84 -3.32 -22.91
N PHE A 8 11.89 -2.57 -22.34
CA PHE A 8 10.67 -2.25 -23.05
C PHE A 8 10.58 -0.82 -23.55
N GLY A 9 11.54 0.04 -23.18
CA GLY A 9 11.59 1.41 -23.70
C GLY A 9 10.37 2.25 -23.45
N ARG A 10 9.53 1.88 -22.49
CA ARG A 10 8.31 2.61 -22.15
C ARG A 10 8.32 3.00 -20.67
N ASN A 11 7.44 3.95 -20.31
CA ASN A 11 7.35 4.40 -18.94
C ASN A 11 6.88 3.27 -18.04
N THR A 12 7.65 3.01 -17.00
CA THR A 12 7.29 2.05 -15.96
C THR A 12 7.35 2.75 -14.62
N ASP A 13 6.45 2.33 -13.72
CA ASP A 13 6.41 2.81 -12.37
C ASP A 13 6.66 1.66 -11.42
N ALA A 14 7.49 1.92 -10.42
CA ALA A 14 7.80 0.96 -9.38
C ALA A 14 7.27 1.47 -8.05
N PHE A 15 6.62 0.59 -7.31
CA PHE A 15 6.07 0.92 -6.00
C PHE A 15 6.69 -0.01 -4.98
N TYR A 16 7.19 0.60 -3.90
CA TYR A 16 7.86 -0.11 -2.83
C TYR A 16 6.84 -0.62 -1.83
N ALA A 17 7.19 -1.65 -1.06
CA ALA A 17 6.30 -2.17 -0.06
C ALA A 17 5.98 -1.09 0.97
N PRO A 18 4.71 -0.95 1.37
CA PRO A 18 4.33 0.09 2.34
C PRO A 18 4.75 -0.26 3.77
N MET A 19 5.03 -1.53 4.04
CA MET A 19 5.41 -2.01 5.37
C MET A 19 6.39 -3.17 5.24
N ALA A 20 7.19 -3.39 6.28
CA ALA A 20 8.00 -4.59 6.38
C ALA A 20 7.12 -5.77 6.78
N GLY A 21 7.28 -6.90 6.11
CA GLY A 21 6.53 -8.12 6.37
C GLY A 21 6.55 -9.05 5.18
N LYS A 22 5.58 -9.96 5.14
CA LYS A 22 5.46 -10.89 4.02
C LYS A 22 4.51 -10.32 2.97
N ALA A 23 5.00 -10.18 1.75
CA ALA A 23 4.16 -9.78 0.62
C ALA A 23 3.38 -10.98 0.12
N VAL A 24 2.07 -10.82 0.00
CA VAL A 24 1.16 -11.89 -0.44
C VAL A 24 0.25 -11.36 -1.56
N ALA A 25 -0.30 -12.27 -2.35
CA ALA A 25 -1.21 -11.90 -3.42
C ALA A 25 -2.47 -11.26 -2.83
N ILE A 26 -3.03 -10.29 -3.54
CA ILE A 26 -4.25 -9.60 -3.09
C ILE A 26 -5.41 -10.59 -2.89
N THR A 27 -5.43 -11.68 -3.65
CA THR A 27 -6.45 -12.72 -3.53
C THR A 27 -6.41 -13.46 -2.19
N GLU A 28 -5.32 -13.34 -1.43
CA GLU A 28 -5.19 -13.97 -0.12
C GLU A 28 -5.82 -13.13 1.00
N VAL A 29 -6.23 -11.90 0.71
CA VAL A 29 -6.88 -11.05 1.71
C VAL A 29 -8.28 -11.61 2.01
N PRO A 30 -8.61 -11.92 3.27
CA PRO A 30 -9.91 -12.49 3.59
C PRO A 30 -11.02 -11.43 3.65
N ASP A 31 -11.13 -10.65 2.60
CA ASP A 31 -12.15 -9.61 2.43
C ASP A 31 -12.40 -9.48 0.93
N PRO A 32 -13.61 -9.81 0.45
CA PRO A 32 -13.94 -9.77 -0.98
C PRO A 32 -13.71 -8.41 -1.63
N THR A 33 -13.86 -7.33 -0.88
CA THR A 33 -13.62 -5.97 -1.39
C THR A 33 -12.23 -5.85 -1.99
N PHE A 34 -11.23 -6.50 -1.39
CA PHE A 34 -9.86 -6.51 -1.88
C PHE A 34 -9.58 -7.72 -2.75
N ALA A 35 -9.96 -8.91 -2.28
CA ALA A 35 -9.60 -10.16 -2.94
C ALA A 35 -10.20 -10.31 -4.33
N GLU A 36 -11.38 -9.70 -4.57
CA GLU A 36 -12.06 -9.78 -5.86
C GLU A 36 -11.73 -8.61 -6.78
N GLY A 37 -10.80 -7.75 -6.38
CA GLY A 37 -10.34 -6.64 -7.22
C GLY A 37 -11.29 -5.48 -7.35
N MET A 38 -12.28 -5.37 -6.46
CA MET A 38 -13.29 -4.31 -6.54
C MET A 38 -12.71 -2.91 -6.42
N LEU A 39 -11.64 -2.75 -5.64
CA LEU A 39 -10.97 -1.46 -5.45
C LEU A 39 -9.75 -1.28 -6.35
N GLY A 40 -9.36 -2.31 -7.09
CA GLY A 40 -8.20 -2.30 -7.95
C GLY A 40 -7.33 -3.54 -7.73
N ASN A 41 -6.26 -3.64 -8.49
CA ASN A 41 -5.29 -4.73 -8.35
C ASN A 41 -4.12 -4.28 -7.50
N GLY A 42 -3.46 -5.20 -6.81
CA GLY A 42 -2.32 -4.87 -5.98
C GLY A 42 -1.77 -6.08 -5.25
N ILE A 43 -1.25 -5.82 -4.06
CA ILE A 43 -0.70 -6.84 -3.16
C ILE A 43 -1.19 -6.56 -1.74
N ALA A 44 -0.85 -7.44 -0.82
CA ALA A 44 -1.04 -7.17 0.60
C ALA A 44 0.23 -7.53 1.36
N ILE A 45 0.40 -6.92 2.52
CA ILE A 45 1.51 -7.23 3.42
C ILE A 45 0.94 -7.84 4.69
N GLU A 46 1.54 -8.93 5.15
CA GLU A 46 1.35 -9.44 6.51
C GLU A 46 2.45 -8.80 7.34
N PRO A 47 2.16 -7.70 8.06
CA PRO A 47 3.23 -6.86 8.61
C PRO A 47 3.88 -7.47 9.84
N VAL A 48 5.17 -7.20 9.99
CA VAL A 48 5.94 -7.55 11.19
C VAL A 48 6.38 -6.31 11.95
N GLU A 49 6.21 -5.12 11.35
CA GLU A 49 6.55 -3.85 11.96
C GLU A 49 5.43 -2.85 11.68
N GLY A 50 5.05 -2.07 12.67
CA GLY A 50 3.91 -1.17 12.60
C GLY A 50 4.22 0.20 12.01
N LYS A 51 4.91 0.27 10.88
CA LYS A 51 5.21 1.53 10.21
C LYS A 51 4.80 1.46 8.75
N VAL A 52 4.02 2.45 8.32
CA VAL A 52 3.56 2.57 6.95
C VAL A 52 4.33 3.69 6.27
N TYR A 53 4.97 3.36 5.16
CA TYR A 53 5.82 4.27 4.39
C TYR A 53 5.21 4.53 3.02
N ALA A 54 5.50 5.72 2.47
CA ALA A 54 5.09 6.04 1.11
C ALA A 54 5.79 5.09 0.11
N PRO A 55 5.02 4.45 -0.79
CA PRO A 55 5.60 3.50 -1.75
C PRO A 55 6.29 4.16 -2.92
N CYS A 56 6.16 5.48 -3.07
CA CYS A 56 6.71 6.27 -4.17
C CYS A 56 6.59 7.74 -3.83
N ASP A 57 7.17 8.59 -4.66
CA ASP A 57 6.94 10.04 -4.57
C ASP A 57 5.50 10.30 -4.98
N ALA A 58 4.76 11.04 -4.14
CA ALA A 58 3.32 11.18 -4.30
C ALA A 58 2.78 12.41 -3.58
N SER A 59 1.50 12.68 -3.81
CA SER A 59 0.73 13.63 -3.00
C SER A 59 -0.30 12.84 -2.19
N VAL A 60 -0.55 13.27 -0.98
CA VAL A 60 -1.60 12.66 -0.15
C VAL A 60 -2.94 13.17 -0.64
N ASP A 61 -3.72 12.28 -1.23
CA ASP A 61 -5.08 12.59 -1.68
C ASP A 61 -6.02 12.63 -0.48
N MET A 62 -5.99 11.57 0.33
CA MET A 62 -6.75 11.53 1.57
C MET A 62 -6.03 10.71 2.63
N MET A 63 -5.74 11.33 3.76
CA MET A 63 -5.40 10.62 4.98
C MET A 63 -6.70 10.50 5.78
N PHE A 64 -7.17 9.28 5.97
CA PHE A 64 -8.41 9.06 6.71
C PHE A 64 -8.24 9.52 8.14
N PRO A 65 -9.23 10.23 8.71
CA PRO A 65 -9.08 10.82 10.07
C PRO A 65 -8.69 9.82 11.15
N THR A 66 -9.11 8.56 11.01
CA THR A 66 -8.74 7.49 11.95
C THR A 66 -7.35 6.93 11.69
N GLY A 67 -6.71 7.26 10.56
CA GLY A 67 -5.38 6.77 10.22
C GLY A 67 -5.32 5.32 9.77
N HIS A 68 -6.47 4.64 9.62
CA HIS A 68 -6.49 3.25 9.19
C HIS A 68 -6.26 3.07 7.69
N ALA A 69 -6.36 4.13 6.92
CA ALA A 69 -6.16 4.09 5.46
C ALA A 69 -5.63 5.43 4.97
N VAL A 70 -4.91 5.37 3.85
CA VAL A 70 -4.42 6.57 3.16
C VAL A 70 -4.49 6.32 1.65
N SER A 71 -4.96 7.33 0.91
CA SER A 71 -4.89 7.31 -0.55
C SER A 71 -3.87 8.32 -1.03
N LEU A 72 -3.11 7.95 -2.04
CA LEU A 72 -2.02 8.74 -2.61
C LEU A 72 -2.19 8.82 -4.11
N ILE A 73 -1.73 9.93 -4.69
CA ILE A 73 -1.60 10.03 -6.14
C ILE A 73 -0.11 10.13 -6.43
N SER A 74 0.42 9.14 -7.14
CA SER A 74 1.84 9.14 -7.50
C SER A 74 2.13 10.28 -8.47
N ASP A 75 3.40 10.67 -8.57
CA ASP A 75 3.82 11.73 -9.50
C ASP A 75 3.53 11.36 -10.96
N THR A 76 3.34 10.09 -11.23
CA THR A 76 3.04 9.57 -12.56
C THR A 76 1.55 9.28 -12.78
N GLY A 77 0.71 9.54 -11.78
CA GLY A 77 -0.75 9.44 -11.89
C GLY A 77 -1.40 8.16 -11.39
N ALA A 78 -0.65 7.26 -10.74
CA ALA A 78 -1.25 6.08 -10.14
C ALA A 78 -2.02 6.46 -8.88
N GLU A 79 -3.23 5.92 -8.75
CA GLU A 79 -4.08 6.14 -7.59
C GLU A 79 -3.92 4.97 -6.64
N ILE A 80 -3.28 5.22 -5.50
CA ILE A 80 -2.86 4.16 -4.57
C ILE A 80 -3.72 4.23 -3.31
N LEU A 81 -4.22 3.09 -2.86
CA LEU A 81 -4.89 2.97 -1.57
C LEU A 81 -4.12 1.97 -0.71
N ILE A 82 -3.74 2.39 0.49
CA ILE A 82 -3.16 1.53 1.51
C ILE A 82 -4.17 1.45 2.65
N HIS A 83 -4.61 0.25 3.00
CA HIS A 83 -5.63 0.03 4.03
C HIS A 83 -5.02 -0.85 5.12
N VAL A 84 -4.80 -0.27 6.31
CA VAL A 84 -4.08 -0.94 7.38
C VAL A 84 -5.02 -1.85 8.17
N GLY A 85 -4.85 -3.14 7.99
CA GLY A 85 -5.70 -4.15 8.63
C GLY A 85 -7.08 -4.23 8.01
N LEU A 86 -7.92 -5.10 8.56
CA LEU A 86 -9.30 -5.27 8.11
C LEU A 86 -10.24 -4.82 9.22
N GLU A 87 -11.25 -3.99 8.85
CA GLU A 87 -12.24 -3.45 9.77
C GLU A 87 -11.66 -2.57 10.89
N THR A 88 -10.44 -2.10 10.72
CA THR A 88 -9.73 -1.32 11.73
C THR A 88 -10.28 0.09 11.92
N VAL A 89 -11.14 0.55 11.01
CA VAL A 89 -11.89 1.80 11.20
C VAL A 89 -12.72 1.75 12.50
N SER A 90 -13.15 0.56 12.91
CA SER A 90 -13.96 0.37 14.13
C SER A 90 -13.17 0.69 15.41
N LEU A 91 -11.85 0.79 15.34
CA LEU A 91 -11.01 1.12 16.48
C LEU A 91 -10.90 2.63 16.73
N GLU A 92 -11.55 3.44 15.90
CA GLU A 92 -11.71 4.89 16.10
C GLU A 92 -10.38 5.64 16.19
N GLY A 93 -9.35 5.14 15.47
CA GLY A 93 -8.06 5.79 15.39
C GLY A 93 -7.09 5.47 16.51
N LYS A 94 -7.50 4.69 17.50
CA LYS A 94 -6.67 4.43 18.69
C LYS A 94 -5.29 3.82 18.39
N PRO A 95 -5.17 2.83 17.50
CA PRO A 95 -3.86 2.23 17.22
C PRO A 95 -3.04 2.98 16.17
N PHE A 96 -3.51 4.14 15.69
CA PHE A 96 -2.88 4.82 14.56
C PHE A 96 -2.39 6.21 14.93
N LYS A 97 -1.14 6.51 14.54
CA LYS A 97 -0.58 7.86 14.65
C LYS A 97 -0.25 8.35 13.25
N ILE A 98 -0.81 9.49 12.87
CA ILE A 98 -0.73 10.04 11.51
C ILE A 98 0.44 11.03 11.42
N TYR A 99 1.23 10.95 10.34
CA TYR A 99 2.38 11.83 10.09
C TYR A 99 2.25 12.62 8.80
N ALA A 100 1.15 12.49 8.07
CA ALA A 100 0.91 13.23 6.85
C ALA A 100 -0.57 13.57 6.74
N VAL A 101 -0.88 14.68 6.10
CA VAL A 101 -2.26 15.16 5.94
C VAL A 101 -2.58 15.38 4.49
N ASN A 102 -3.87 15.57 4.18
CA ASN A 102 -4.35 15.81 2.82
C ASN A 102 -3.58 16.97 2.19
N GLY A 103 -3.13 16.76 0.95
CA GLY A 103 -2.39 17.75 0.21
C GLY A 103 -0.88 17.74 0.40
N ASP A 104 -0.37 17.01 1.38
CA ASP A 104 1.08 16.91 1.59
C ASP A 104 1.76 16.23 0.41
N ARG A 105 2.96 16.74 0.09
CA ARG A 105 3.88 16.03 -0.80
C ARG A 105 4.71 15.08 0.04
N VAL A 106 4.81 13.83 -0.39
CA VAL A 106 5.61 12.82 0.31
C VAL A 106 6.61 12.18 -0.63
N LYS A 107 7.71 11.75 -0.07
CA LYS A 107 8.76 11.06 -0.82
C LYS A 107 8.72 9.57 -0.52
N LYS A 108 9.20 8.79 -1.45
CA LYS A 108 9.38 7.34 -1.26
C LYS A 108 10.05 7.07 0.09
N CYS A 109 9.52 6.11 0.82
CA CYS A 109 9.99 5.69 2.15
C CYS A 109 9.75 6.70 3.27
N GLN A 110 8.99 7.75 3.02
CA GLN A 110 8.61 8.67 4.08
C GLN A 110 7.56 8.03 4.98
N LEU A 111 7.71 8.16 6.30
CA LEU A 111 6.76 7.60 7.26
C LEU A 111 5.42 8.33 7.17
N LEU A 112 4.34 7.58 7.02
CA LEU A 112 2.99 8.12 6.91
C LEU A 112 2.15 7.83 8.14
N ILE A 113 2.24 6.61 8.68
CA ILE A 113 1.41 6.17 9.81
C ILE A 113 2.26 5.26 10.69
N ASP A 114 2.14 5.44 12.00
CA ASP A 114 2.70 4.52 12.98
C ASP A 114 1.54 3.71 13.55
N VAL A 115 1.67 2.39 13.56
CA VAL A 115 0.59 1.45 13.85
C VAL A 115 0.94 0.58 15.04
N ASP A 116 0.03 0.51 15.99
CA ASP A 116 0.14 -0.43 17.11
C ASP A 116 -0.47 -1.78 16.65
N LEU A 117 0.35 -2.64 16.08
CA LEU A 117 -0.10 -3.93 15.56
C LEU A 117 -0.68 -4.82 16.67
N GLU A 118 -0.11 -4.75 17.87
CA GLU A 118 -0.59 -5.56 19.00
C GLU A 118 -1.99 -5.15 19.43
N ALA A 119 -2.30 -3.86 19.38
CA ALA A 119 -3.64 -3.38 19.70
C ALA A 119 -4.67 -3.88 18.70
N ILE A 120 -4.33 -3.95 17.42
CA ILE A 120 -5.21 -4.49 16.39
C ILE A 120 -5.47 -5.98 16.65
N LYS A 121 -4.42 -6.75 16.93
CA LYS A 121 -4.54 -8.18 17.24
C LYS A 121 -5.36 -8.40 18.50
N ALA A 122 -5.13 -7.59 19.53
CA ALA A 122 -5.87 -7.69 20.80
C ALA A 122 -7.37 -7.43 20.61
N ALA A 123 -7.73 -6.63 19.60
CA ALA A 123 -9.13 -6.39 19.25
C ALA A 123 -9.74 -7.53 18.42
N GLY A 124 -8.96 -8.56 18.09
CA GLY A 124 -9.42 -9.69 17.29
C GLY A 124 -9.45 -9.41 15.79
N LEU A 125 -8.77 -8.36 15.34
CA LEU A 125 -8.77 -7.96 13.92
C LEU A 125 -7.48 -8.38 13.23
N SER A 126 -7.57 -8.54 11.90
CA SER A 126 -6.41 -8.87 11.08
C SER A 126 -5.56 -7.63 10.84
N THR A 127 -4.24 -7.81 10.87
CA THR A 127 -3.28 -6.75 10.55
C THR A 127 -2.91 -6.71 9.07
N ILE A 128 -3.41 -7.63 8.25
CA ILE A 128 -3.06 -7.68 6.84
C ILE A 128 -3.39 -6.33 6.17
N THR A 129 -2.45 -5.83 5.39
CA THR A 129 -2.51 -4.47 4.85
C THR A 129 -2.47 -4.50 3.33
N PRO A 130 -3.62 -4.41 2.66
CA PRO A 130 -3.66 -4.29 1.21
C PRO A 130 -3.09 -2.95 0.72
N MET A 131 -2.39 -3.00 -0.41
CA MET A 131 -2.03 -1.83 -1.19
C MET A 131 -2.48 -2.08 -2.61
N VAL A 132 -3.43 -1.29 -3.09
CA VAL A 132 -4.01 -1.47 -4.42
C VAL A 132 -3.85 -0.21 -5.28
N ILE A 133 -3.80 -0.42 -6.58
CA ILE A 133 -3.79 0.66 -7.58
C ILE A 133 -5.22 0.77 -8.09
N CYS A 134 -5.91 1.83 -7.70
CA CYS A 134 -7.35 1.97 -7.97
C CYS A 134 -7.64 2.18 -9.46
N ASN A 135 -6.73 2.83 -10.18
CA ASN A 135 -6.90 3.04 -11.63
C ASN A 135 -6.11 2.01 -12.46
N THR A 136 -6.21 0.73 -12.08
CA THR A 136 -5.51 -0.37 -12.74
C THR A 136 -5.74 -0.39 -14.25
N GLY A 137 -6.93 0.00 -14.70
CA GLY A 137 -7.26 0.00 -16.13
C GLY A 137 -6.44 0.96 -16.98
N ALA A 138 -5.73 1.90 -16.37
CA ALA A 138 -4.85 2.82 -17.09
C ALA A 138 -3.53 2.16 -17.52
N TYR A 139 -3.28 0.93 -17.08
CA TYR A 139 -1.98 0.26 -17.28
C TYR A 139 -2.17 -1.03 -18.05
N SER A 140 -1.32 -1.27 -19.05
CA SER A 140 -1.35 -2.49 -19.85
C SER A 140 -0.58 -3.63 -19.20
N THR A 141 0.40 -3.30 -18.33
CA THR A 141 1.23 -4.28 -17.65
C THR A 141 1.17 -4.06 -16.15
N PHE A 142 0.92 -5.14 -15.42
CA PHE A 142 0.84 -5.12 -13.97
C PHE A 142 1.63 -6.31 -13.44
N HIS A 143 2.77 -6.04 -12.80
CA HIS A 143 3.64 -7.08 -12.25
C HIS A 143 3.74 -6.92 -10.74
N THR A 144 3.56 -8.01 -10.01
CA THR A 144 3.69 -8.01 -8.55
C THR A 144 4.76 -8.98 -8.10
N VAL A 145 5.40 -8.66 -6.96
CA VAL A 145 6.37 -9.53 -6.31
C VAL A 145 5.76 -9.95 -4.97
N VAL A 146 5.41 -11.22 -4.86
CA VAL A 146 4.75 -11.76 -3.67
C VAL A 146 5.37 -13.10 -3.28
N GLY A 147 4.99 -13.61 -2.11
CA GLY A 147 5.47 -14.90 -1.62
C GLY A 147 6.82 -14.80 -0.93
N ARG A 148 7.22 -13.62 -0.49
CA ARG A 148 8.51 -13.40 0.17
C ARG A 148 8.43 -12.30 1.21
N ASN A 149 9.40 -12.28 2.12
CA ASN A 149 9.55 -11.18 3.07
C ASN A 149 10.15 -9.98 2.38
N VAL A 150 9.61 -8.80 2.67
CA VAL A 150 10.03 -7.54 2.08
C VAL A 150 10.16 -6.47 3.16
N THR A 151 10.88 -5.40 2.80
CA THR A 151 10.92 -4.16 3.58
C THR A 151 10.43 -3.01 2.69
N ASN A 152 10.30 -1.81 3.26
CA ASN A 152 9.90 -0.63 2.51
C ASN A 152 10.94 -0.20 1.45
N GLU A 153 12.06 -0.90 1.33
CA GLU A 153 13.05 -0.65 0.28
C GLU A 153 12.95 -1.67 -0.86
N ASP A 154 11.98 -2.57 -0.82
CA ASP A 154 11.77 -3.59 -1.86
C ASP A 154 10.59 -3.23 -2.74
N VAL A 155 10.77 -3.34 -4.05
CA VAL A 155 9.70 -3.11 -5.03
C VAL A 155 8.74 -4.29 -5.00
N VAL A 156 7.44 -4.02 -4.91
CA VAL A 156 6.40 -5.05 -4.90
C VAL A 156 5.42 -4.93 -6.06
N ILE A 157 5.32 -3.77 -6.70
CA ILE A 157 4.45 -3.55 -7.88
C ILE A 157 5.24 -2.80 -8.93
N GLU A 158 5.10 -3.23 -10.18
CA GLU A 158 5.63 -2.52 -11.35
C GLU A 158 4.51 -2.40 -12.38
N LEU A 159 4.32 -1.18 -12.89
CA LEU A 159 3.29 -0.87 -13.87
C LEU A 159 3.91 -0.33 -15.14
N ALA A 160 3.28 -0.59 -16.27
CA ALA A 160 3.63 0.02 -17.56
C ALA A 160 2.35 0.35 -18.33
N GLU A 161 2.38 1.48 -19.00
CA GLU A 161 1.29 1.90 -19.87
C GLU A 161 1.25 1.14 -21.19
#